data_59f2ac9b836f84505080c91dd92c920a
#
_entry.id   59f2ac9b836f84505080c91dd92c920a
#
_cell.length_a   1.000
_cell.length_b   1.000
_cell.length_c   1.000
_cell.angle_alpha   90.00
_cell.angle_beta   90.00
_cell.angle_gamma   90.00
#
_symmetry.space_group_name_H-M   'P 1'
#
loop_
_entity.id
_entity.type
_entity.pdbx_description
1 polymer ?
#
loop_
_entity_poly.entity_id
_entity_poly.type
_entity_poly.pdbx_seq_one_letter_code
_entity_poly.pdbx_strand_id
1 'polypeptide(L)'
;ASWGVTGNQSLNDDSALGLGISAYYPYTDMYTIRNVNDEASFVFNRKGNKDLTWEKTQNVNVGVEFDIAGIVEGEVDYFNRLTSDMLFLRSTALSQGYASIPVNDGKMRNAGVEFSLTAHAVKTKDVSLDIRLNGSHYKNSIVELPMDGESGNRMDFYQYTSRFTWVKGGSIYDFYIPTYKGVDPETGYALYKTLNAVDAAGNVLQENVTDVELYKKNHKSEQYSLVEGTPTSDWTKAASDFVGKSATPKLTGGFGFDLRVKDFSLSTTFTYSLGGYAYDYVYA
;
A
#
# COMPACT_ATOMS: atom_id res chain seq x y z
N ALA A 1 22.39 -15.69 7.54
CA ALA A 1 21.55 -15.51 6.35
C ALA A 1 20.53 -16.64 6.23
N SER A 2 19.35 -16.34 5.77
CA SER A 2 18.29 -17.33 5.50
C SER A 2 17.58 -17.03 4.19
N TRP A 3 17.10 -18.10 3.55
CA TRP A 3 16.24 -18.04 2.38
C TRP A 3 15.12 -19.05 2.50
N GLY A 4 13.93 -18.70 2.09
CA GLY A 4 12.78 -19.60 2.11
C GLY A 4 11.62 -19.08 1.27
N VAL A 5 10.70 -19.99 0.95
CA VAL A 5 9.46 -19.67 0.24
C VAL A 5 8.28 -20.11 1.10
N THR A 6 7.34 -19.21 1.33
CA THR A 6 6.09 -19.48 2.06
C THR A 6 4.91 -19.31 1.12
N GLY A 7 3.88 -20.16 1.28
CA GLY A 7 2.61 -20.07 0.56
C GLY A 7 1.53 -19.45 1.41
N ASN A 8 0.67 -18.63 0.80
CA ASN A 8 -0.56 -18.12 1.38
C ASN A 8 -1.74 -18.44 0.46
N GLN A 9 -2.79 -19.03 1.02
CA GLN A 9 -4.03 -19.35 0.29
C GLN A 9 -5.23 -18.54 0.77
N SER A 10 -5.01 -17.59 1.69
CA SER A 10 -6.10 -16.84 2.29
C SER A 10 -6.69 -15.86 1.27
N LEU A 11 -7.81 -16.25 0.69
CA LEU A 11 -8.77 -15.36 0.02
C LEU A 11 -9.77 -14.83 1.04
N ASN A 12 -9.32 -14.60 2.28
CA ASN A 12 -10.21 -14.13 3.31
C ASN A 12 -10.85 -12.84 2.87
N ASP A 13 -12.18 -12.89 2.96
CA ASP A 13 -13.15 -11.87 3.13
C ASP A 13 -12.55 -10.46 3.31
N ASP A 14 -11.82 -10.08 2.30
CA ASP A 14 -11.52 -8.69 2.16
C ASP A 14 -12.67 -8.09 1.35
N SER A 15 -13.54 -7.38 2.07
CA SER A 15 -14.57 -6.55 1.46
C SER A 15 -13.99 -5.60 0.40
N ALA A 16 -12.69 -5.31 0.47
CA ALA A 16 -11.92 -4.59 -0.53
C ALA A 16 -11.80 -5.35 -1.87
N LEU A 17 -11.80 -6.68 -1.85
CA LEU A 17 -11.85 -7.49 -3.07
C LEU A 17 -13.28 -7.75 -3.56
N GLY A 18 -14.30 -7.21 -2.88
CA GLY A 18 -15.70 -7.38 -3.25
C GLY A 18 -16.20 -8.82 -3.17
N LEU A 19 -15.43 -9.74 -2.57
CA LEU A 19 -15.78 -11.15 -2.48
C LEU A 19 -16.83 -11.44 -1.43
N GLY A 20 -17.00 -10.57 -0.41
CA GLY A 20 -18.09 -10.55 0.57
C GLY A 20 -18.47 -11.85 1.27
N ILE A 21 -17.75 -12.92 1.00
CA ILE A 21 -17.97 -14.26 1.53
C ILE A 21 -16.60 -14.91 1.66
N SER A 22 -16.33 -15.49 2.81
CA SER A 22 -15.20 -16.40 3.03
C SER A 22 -15.12 -17.40 1.86
N ALA A 23 -14.15 -17.18 0.97
CA ALA A 23 -14.05 -17.95 -0.26
C ALA A 23 -13.32 -19.27 0.03
N TYR A 24 -13.97 -20.19 0.76
CA TYR A 24 -13.41 -21.52 1.00
C TYR A 24 -13.19 -22.33 -0.29
N TYR A 25 -13.97 -22.03 -1.34
CA TYR A 25 -13.91 -22.74 -2.61
C TYR A 25 -13.86 -21.76 -3.80
N PRO A 26 -12.80 -20.97 -3.94
CA PRO A 26 -12.74 -19.91 -4.97
C PRO A 26 -12.60 -20.48 -6.39
N TYR A 27 -12.32 -21.78 -6.51
CA TYR A 27 -12.21 -22.50 -7.77
C TYR A 27 -13.55 -22.98 -8.34
N THR A 28 -14.65 -22.91 -7.56
CA THR A 28 -15.98 -23.32 -8.01
C THR A 28 -16.87 -22.14 -8.36
N ASP A 29 -17.74 -22.32 -9.35
CA ASP A 29 -18.81 -21.38 -9.65
C ASP A 29 -19.80 -21.34 -8.48
N MET A 30 -20.27 -20.16 -8.11
CA MET A 30 -21.21 -19.96 -7.02
C MET A 30 -22.51 -19.39 -7.54
N TYR A 31 -23.61 -19.95 -7.06
CA TYR A 31 -24.98 -19.51 -7.34
C TYR A 31 -25.68 -19.17 -6.04
N THR A 32 -26.53 -18.16 -6.09
CA THR A 32 -27.44 -17.81 -4.99
C THR A 32 -28.84 -18.26 -5.35
N ILE A 33 -29.50 -18.97 -4.43
CA ILE A 33 -30.91 -19.36 -4.60
C ILE A 33 -31.76 -18.15 -4.17
N ARG A 34 -32.62 -17.70 -5.04
CA ARG A 34 -33.61 -16.65 -4.78
C ARG A 34 -34.99 -17.17 -5.05
N ASN A 35 -36.00 -16.67 -4.33
CA ASN A 35 -37.41 -16.86 -4.67
C ASN A 35 -37.83 -15.71 -5.58
N VAL A 36 -38.28 -16.06 -6.78
CA VAL A 36 -38.83 -15.10 -7.75
C VAL A 36 -40.23 -15.62 -8.13
N ASN A 37 -41.27 -14.88 -7.72
CA ASN A 37 -42.70 -15.26 -7.96
C ASN A 37 -43.05 -16.65 -7.44
N ASP A 38 -42.63 -16.98 -6.21
CA ASP A 38 -42.80 -18.27 -5.55
C ASP A 38 -42.12 -19.48 -6.23
N GLU A 39 -41.22 -19.23 -7.16
CA GLU A 39 -40.37 -20.23 -7.78
C GLU A 39 -38.90 -20.06 -7.37
N ALA A 40 -38.23 -21.17 -7.08
CA ALA A 40 -36.79 -21.15 -6.79
C ALA A 40 -36.02 -20.80 -8.06
N SER A 41 -35.23 -19.71 -8.00
CA SER A 41 -34.38 -19.24 -9.09
C SER A 41 -32.91 -19.31 -8.66
N PHE A 42 -32.04 -19.78 -9.58
CA PHE A 42 -30.61 -19.81 -9.39
C PHE A 42 -29.98 -18.57 -10.07
N VAL A 43 -29.45 -17.65 -9.25
CA VAL A 43 -28.77 -16.48 -9.77
C VAL A 43 -27.29 -16.74 -9.69
N PHE A 44 -26.59 -16.62 -10.83
CA PHE A 44 -25.14 -16.71 -10.87
C PHE A 44 -24.51 -15.58 -10.04
N ASN A 45 -23.62 -15.92 -9.13
CA ASN A 45 -23.00 -14.98 -8.20
C ASN A 45 -21.52 -14.73 -8.54
N ARG A 46 -20.74 -15.81 -8.74
CA ARG A 46 -19.31 -15.71 -8.96
C ARG A 46 -18.80 -16.83 -9.86
N LYS A 47 -17.91 -16.46 -10.77
CA LYS A 47 -17.12 -17.41 -11.57
C LYS A 47 -15.95 -17.93 -10.74
N GLY A 48 -15.84 -19.25 -10.63
CA GLY A 48 -14.68 -19.91 -10.04
C GLY A 48 -13.52 -20.03 -11.02
N ASN A 49 -12.32 -20.19 -10.51
CA ASN A 49 -11.12 -20.45 -11.33
C ASN A 49 -10.38 -21.67 -10.80
N LYS A 50 -10.33 -22.75 -11.58
CA LYS A 50 -9.67 -24.00 -11.22
C LYS A 50 -8.15 -23.93 -11.28
N ASP A 51 -7.60 -22.90 -11.93
CA ASP A 51 -6.18 -22.68 -12.08
C ASP A 51 -5.57 -21.85 -10.91
N LEU A 52 -6.39 -21.54 -9.89
CA LEU A 52 -5.91 -20.83 -8.73
C LEU A 52 -4.86 -21.62 -7.98
N THR A 53 -3.77 -20.95 -7.65
CA THR A 53 -2.68 -21.45 -6.82
C THR A 53 -2.47 -20.55 -5.60
N TRP A 54 -1.56 -20.93 -4.72
CA TRP A 54 -1.17 -20.13 -3.57
C TRP A 54 -0.32 -18.93 -3.99
N GLU A 55 -0.52 -17.81 -3.32
CA GLU A 55 0.47 -16.73 -3.35
C GLU A 55 1.80 -17.26 -2.80
N LYS A 56 2.90 -16.87 -3.42
CA LYS A 56 4.24 -17.29 -3.02
C LYS A 56 5.03 -16.09 -2.54
N THR A 57 5.51 -16.14 -1.31
CA THR A 57 6.43 -15.14 -0.78
C THR A 57 7.81 -15.73 -0.62
N GLN A 58 8.73 -15.27 -1.44
CA GLN A 58 10.16 -15.56 -1.32
C GLN A 58 10.78 -14.58 -0.34
N ASN A 59 11.39 -15.11 0.72
CA ASN A 59 12.04 -14.34 1.78
C ASN A 59 13.55 -14.55 1.70
N VAL A 60 14.30 -13.46 1.73
CA VAL A 60 15.76 -13.45 1.87
C VAL A 60 16.07 -12.54 3.06
N ASN A 61 16.82 -13.07 4.04
CA ASN A 61 17.29 -12.29 5.18
C ASN A 61 18.79 -12.48 5.32
N VAL A 62 19.49 -11.38 5.59
CA VAL A 62 20.93 -11.38 5.87
C VAL A 62 21.14 -10.47 7.06
N GLY A 63 21.67 -11.03 8.16
CA GLY A 63 21.90 -10.29 9.41
C GLY A 63 23.31 -10.48 9.92
N VAL A 64 23.72 -9.53 10.75
CA VAL A 64 24.96 -9.54 11.50
C VAL A 64 24.61 -9.26 12.95
N GLU A 65 25.06 -10.15 13.82
CA GLU A 65 25.03 -9.97 15.28
C GLU A 65 26.45 -9.62 15.76
N PHE A 66 26.56 -8.75 16.74
CA PHE A 66 27.83 -8.33 17.28
C PHE A 66 27.76 -8.02 18.77
N ASP A 67 28.86 -8.26 19.44
CA ASP A 67 29.14 -7.83 20.81
C ASP A 67 30.50 -7.12 20.80
N ILE A 68 30.51 -5.86 21.20
CA ILE A 68 31.72 -5.04 21.28
C ILE A 68 32.11 -4.89 22.73
N ALA A 69 33.06 -5.75 23.15
CA ALA A 69 33.67 -5.73 24.47
C ALA A 69 32.68 -5.84 25.65
N GLY A 70 31.53 -6.44 25.47
CA GLY A 70 30.47 -6.50 26.46
C GLY A 70 29.87 -5.15 26.86
N ILE A 71 30.11 -4.11 26.02
CA ILE A 71 29.62 -2.74 26.23
C ILE A 71 28.43 -2.47 25.32
N VAL A 72 28.48 -2.90 24.05
CA VAL A 72 27.42 -2.75 23.07
C VAL A 72 27.19 -4.07 22.36
N GLU A 73 26.00 -4.57 22.46
CA GLU A 73 25.51 -5.73 21.69
C GLU A 73 24.41 -5.30 20.75
N GLY A 74 24.30 -5.98 19.64
CA GLY A 74 23.24 -5.68 18.69
C GLY A 74 23.18 -6.60 17.49
N GLU A 75 22.15 -6.39 16.73
CA GLU A 75 21.90 -7.05 15.47
C GLU A 75 21.42 -6.03 14.42
N VAL A 76 21.80 -6.28 13.18
CA VAL A 76 21.31 -5.54 12.00
C VAL A 76 20.95 -6.55 10.93
N ASP A 77 19.71 -6.53 10.50
CA ASP A 77 19.16 -7.41 9.50
C ASP A 77 18.69 -6.65 8.27
N TYR A 78 19.07 -7.13 7.10
CA TYR A 78 18.45 -6.77 5.83
C TYR A 78 17.49 -7.87 5.42
N PHE A 79 16.28 -7.50 5.05
CA PHE A 79 15.30 -8.43 4.49
C PHE A 79 14.80 -7.98 3.12
N ASN A 80 14.44 -8.97 2.28
CA ASN A 80 13.78 -8.77 1.00
C ASN A 80 12.71 -9.85 0.83
N ARG A 81 11.46 -9.43 0.77
CA ARG A 81 10.28 -10.30 0.60
C ARG A 81 9.64 -9.98 -0.73
N LEU A 82 9.67 -10.93 -1.66
CA LEU A 82 9.00 -10.83 -2.95
C LEU A 82 7.78 -11.76 -2.95
N THR A 83 6.59 -11.17 -2.96
CA THR A 83 5.33 -11.88 -3.12
C THR A 83 4.98 -11.90 -4.60
N SER A 84 4.75 -13.08 -5.15
CA SER A 84 4.33 -13.35 -6.52
C SER A 84 3.02 -14.14 -6.53
N ASP A 85 2.39 -14.22 -7.69
CA ASP A 85 1.14 -14.95 -7.88
C ASP A 85 0.05 -14.44 -6.91
N MET A 86 0.03 -13.10 -6.67
CA MET A 86 -0.93 -12.48 -5.75
C MET A 86 -2.35 -12.74 -6.19
N LEU A 87 -3.24 -12.93 -5.22
CA LEU A 87 -4.65 -13.20 -5.50
C LEU A 87 -5.39 -11.89 -5.79
N PHE A 88 -5.93 -11.78 -6.99
CA PHE A 88 -6.69 -10.63 -7.47
C PHE A 88 -8.04 -11.02 -8.04
N LEU A 89 -8.99 -10.09 -7.99
CA LEU A 89 -10.20 -10.13 -8.80
C LEU A 89 -9.94 -9.36 -10.10
N ARG A 90 -9.76 -10.10 -11.18
CA ARG A 90 -9.63 -9.50 -12.51
C ARG A 90 -11.01 -9.22 -13.09
N SER A 91 -11.27 -7.96 -13.43
CA SER A 91 -12.47 -7.57 -14.16
C SER A 91 -12.53 -8.27 -15.53
N THR A 92 -13.71 -8.58 -15.99
CA THR A 92 -13.94 -9.23 -17.27
C THR A 92 -14.94 -8.44 -18.10
N ALA A 93 -14.89 -8.59 -19.40
CA ALA A 93 -15.91 -7.98 -20.27
C ALA A 93 -17.33 -8.50 -19.90
N LEU A 94 -18.29 -7.61 -19.80
CA LEU A 94 -19.68 -7.95 -19.42
C LEU A 94 -20.31 -9.00 -20.34
N SER A 95 -19.84 -9.11 -21.58
CA SER A 95 -20.26 -10.12 -22.55
C SER A 95 -19.96 -11.57 -22.10
N GLN A 96 -19.07 -11.75 -21.10
CA GLN A 96 -18.76 -13.07 -20.55
C GLN A 96 -19.78 -13.54 -19.50
N GLY A 97 -20.72 -12.68 -19.11
CA GLY A 97 -21.80 -13.02 -18.17
C GLY A 97 -21.40 -12.97 -16.69
N TYR A 98 -20.18 -12.51 -16.38
CA TYR A 98 -19.70 -12.27 -15.02
C TYR A 98 -18.76 -11.07 -14.99
N ALA A 99 -18.78 -10.32 -13.88
CA ALA A 99 -18.04 -9.07 -13.76
C ALA A 99 -16.55 -9.28 -13.46
N SER A 100 -16.21 -10.37 -12.77
CA SER A 100 -14.83 -10.64 -12.35
C SER A 100 -14.56 -12.13 -12.15
N ILE A 101 -13.29 -12.49 -12.17
CA ILE A 101 -12.79 -13.83 -11.89
C ILE A 101 -11.57 -13.74 -10.97
N PRO A 102 -11.46 -14.60 -9.94
CA PRO A 102 -10.27 -14.65 -9.11
C PRO A 102 -9.10 -15.24 -9.92
N VAL A 103 -7.93 -14.60 -9.85
CA VAL A 103 -6.71 -15.01 -10.55
C VAL A 103 -5.49 -14.83 -9.65
N ASN A 104 -4.43 -15.58 -9.96
CA ASN A 104 -3.11 -15.33 -9.42
C ASN A 104 -2.36 -14.41 -10.38
N ASP A 105 -2.11 -13.17 -9.98
CA ASP A 105 -1.41 -12.19 -10.82
C ASP A 105 -0.79 -11.09 -9.97
N GLY A 106 0.14 -10.35 -10.57
CA GLY A 106 0.83 -9.27 -9.89
C GLY A 106 1.97 -9.73 -8.97
N LYS A 107 2.84 -8.77 -8.65
CA LYS A 107 3.99 -8.97 -7.75
C LYS A 107 4.24 -7.74 -6.91
N MET A 108 4.58 -7.95 -5.65
CA MET A 108 4.90 -6.91 -4.69
C MET A 108 6.19 -7.25 -3.94
N ARG A 109 6.98 -6.23 -3.65
CA ARG A 109 8.21 -6.35 -2.87
C ARG A 109 8.15 -5.52 -1.62
N ASN A 110 8.61 -6.08 -0.51
CA ASN A 110 8.90 -5.38 0.72
C ASN A 110 10.37 -5.63 1.07
N ALA A 111 11.19 -4.59 1.08
CA ALA A 111 12.60 -4.71 1.42
C ALA A 111 13.00 -3.61 2.41
N GLY A 112 13.83 -3.98 3.37
CA GLY A 112 14.17 -3.05 4.45
C GLY A 112 15.31 -3.52 5.32
N VAL A 113 15.57 -2.71 6.35
CA VAL A 113 16.58 -2.95 7.37
C VAL A 113 15.90 -2.85 8.74
N GLU A 114 16.24 -3.80 9.61
CA GLU A 114 15.85 -3.82 11.02
C GLU A 114 17.13 -3.82 11.85
N PHE A 115 17.09 -3.18 13.02
CA PHE A 115 18.19 -3.19 13.94
C PHE A 115 17.71 -3.21 15.39
N SER A 116 18.49 -3.84 16.25
CA SER A 116 18.33 -3.84 17.70
C SER A 116 19.69 -3.64 18.35
N LEU A 117 19.77 -2.69 19.26
CA LEU A 117 21.02 -2.33 19.95
C LEU A 117 20.74 -2.25 21.45
N THR A 118 21.66 -2.81 22.23
CA THR A 118 21.70 -2.68 23.69
C THR A 118 23.08 -2.16 24.10
N ALA A 119 23.10 -1.05 24.83
CA ALA A 119 24.33 -0.49 25.39
C ALA A 119 24.32 -0.65 26.91
N HIS A 120 25.29 -1.37 27.44
CA HIS A 120 25.55 -1.52 28.88
C HIS A 120 26.34 -0.30 29.39
N ALA A 121 25.64 0.84 29.55
CA ALA A 121 26.25 2.13 29.82
C ALA A 121 26.92 2.18 31.20
N VAL A 122 26.38 1.49 32.20
CA VAL A 122 26.93 1.35 33.53
C VAL A 122 26.79 -0.06 34.03
N LYS A 123 27.86 -0.67 34.52
CA LYS A 123 27.85 -2.03 35.07
C LYS A 123 28.74 -2.09 36.28
N THR A 124 28.18 -1.78 37.47
CA THR A 124 28.85 -1.88 38.75
C THR A 124 28.10 -2.81 39.69
N LYS A 125 28.66 -3.05 40.89
CA LYS A 125 27.99 -3.91 41.89
C LYS A 125 26.63 -3.34 42.31
N ASP A 126 26.52 -2.03 42.49
CA ASP A 126 25.35 -1.37 43.06
C ASP A 126 24.50 -0.64 42.01
N VAL A 127 25.07 -0.38 40.82
CA VAL A 127 24.38 0.36 39.75
C VAL A 127 24.58 -0.34 38.42
N SER A 128 23.49 -0.59 37.67
CA SER A 128 23.52 -0.96 36.24
C SER A 128 22.57 -0.09 35.46
N LEU A 129 22.99 0.29 34.25
CA LEU A 129 22.17 1.01 33.29
C LEU A 129 22.36 0.39 31.91
N ASP A 130 21.30 -0.17 31.39
CA ASP A 130 21.21 -0.69 30.04
C ASP A 130 20.30 0.23 29.22
N ILE A 131 20.76 0.65 28.03
CA ILE A 131 20.00 1.49 27.09
C ILE A 131 19.70 0.64 25.86
N ARG A 132 18.43 0.57 25.48
CA ARG A 132 17.95 -0.21 24.34
C ARG A 132 17.41 0.71 23.26
N LEU A 133 17.74 0.40 22.01
CA LEU A 133 17.24 1.07 20.82
C LEU A 133 16.97 0.04 19.74
N ASN A 134 15.78 0.05 19.16
CA ASN A 134 15.49 -0.73 17.97
C ASN A 134 14.78 0.10 16.92
N GLY A 135 14.83 -0.35 15.69
CA GLY A 135 14.14 0.31 14.60
C GLY A 135 14.02 -0.55 13.37
N SER A 136 13.00 -0.24 12.56
CA SER A 136 12.75 -0.86 11.28
C SER A 136 12.43 0.23 10.24
N HIS A 137 13.11 0.13 9.11
CA HIS A 137 12.83 0.91 7.90
C HIS A 137 12.60 -0.04 6.74
N TYR A 138 11.46 0.08 6.05
CA TYR A 138 11.22 -0.70 4.84
C TYR A 138 10.53 0.11 3.76
N LYS A 139 10.71 -0.33 2.51
CA LYS A 139 10.00 0.17 1.35
C LYS A 139 9.13 -0.93 0.78
N ASN A 140 7.84 -0.63 0.65
CA ASN A 140 6.90 -1.40 -0.15
C ASN A 140 6.96 -0.92 -1.60
N SER A 141 6.89 -1.83 -2.57
CA SER A 141 6.82 -1.46 -3.99
C SER A 141 6.07 -2.50 -4.82
N ILE A 142 5.22 -2.04 -5.70
CA ILE A 142 4.57 -2.86 -6.73
C ILE A 142 5.59 -3.18 -7.82
N VAL A 143 5.89 -4.45 -8.04
CA VAL A 143 6.81 -4.91 -9.08
C VAL A 143 6.05 -5.11 -10.40
N GLU A 144 4.88 -5.73 -10.32
CA GLU A 144 3.97 -5.95 -11.45
C GLU A 144 2.52 -5.76 -11.00
N LEU A 145 1.76 -5.00 -11.76
CA LEU A 145 0.32 -4.93 -11.62
C LEU A 145 -0.35 -6.11 -12.32
N PRO A 146 -1.60 -6.48 -11.95
CA PRO A 146 -2.33 -7.53 -12.63
C PRO A 146 -2.64 -7.18 -14.08
N MET A 147 -3.02 -8.22 -14.85
CA MET A 147 -3.50 -8.06 -16.22
C MET A 147 -4.91 -7.48 -16.22
N ASP A 148 -5.16 -6.54 -17.12
CA ASP A 148 -6.49 -6.05 -17.43
C ASP A 148 -7.27 -7.13 -18.22
N GLY A 149 -8.43 -7.48 -17.73
CA GLY A 149 -9.26 -8.53 -18.35
C GLY A 149 -9.90 -8.14 -19.67
N GLU A 150 -9.96 -6.85 -20.00
CA GLU A 150 -10.50 -6.35 -21.27
C GLU A 150 -9.43 -6.23 -22.34
N SER A 151 -8.32 -5.57 -22.01
CA SER A 151 -7.25 -5.33 -22.98
C SER A 151 -6.26 -6.49 -23.11
N GLY A 152 -6.21 -7.39 -22.11
CA GLY A 152 -5.22 -8.47 -22.05
C GLY A 152 -3.79 -7.98 -21.80
N ASN A 153 -3.59 -6.70 -21.45
CA ASN A 153 -2.30 -6.12 -21.12
C ASN A 153 -2.16 -5.92 -19.60
N ARG A 154 -0.95 -5.69 -19.12
CA ARG A 154 -0.73 -5.24 -17.73
C ARG A 154 -1.39 -3.89 -17.53
N MET A 155 -2.07 -3.74 -16.38
CA MET A 155 -2.64 -2.44 -15.98
C MET A 155 -1.53 -1.41 -15.81
N ASP A 156 -1.80 -0.18 -16.20
CA ASP A 156 -0.90 0.96 -15.94
C ASP A 156 -1.01 1.41 -14.50
N PHE A 157 -2.23 1.39 -13.99
CA PHE A 157 -2.55 1.67 -12.60
C PHE A 157 -3.74 0.82 -12.15
N TYR A 158 -3.90 0.67 -10.84
CA TYR A 158 -5.03 0.03 -10.20
C TYR A 158 -5.55 0.91 -9.07
N GLN A 159 -6.76 1.42 -9.21
CA GLN A 159 -7.40 2.21 -8.16
C GLN A 159 -7.92 1.27 -7.07
N TYR A 160 -7.16 1.17 -5.99
CA TYR A 160 -7.51 0.28 -4.87
C TYR A 160 -8.62 0.88 -3.99
N THR A 161 -8.50 2.18 -3.68
CA THR A 161 -9.54 2.94 -2.96
C THR A 161 -9.60 4.36 -3.52
N SER A 162 -10.53 5.17 -3.01
CA SER A 162 -10.59 6.60 -3.36
C SER A 162 -9.35 7.42 -2.98
N ARG A 163 -8.40 6.85 -2.23
CA ARG A 163 -7.19 7.54 -1.73
C ARG A 163 -5.89 6.89 -2.15
N PHE A 164 -5.93 5.64 -2.57
CA PHE A 164 -4.75 4.86 -2.93
C PHE A 164 -4.87 4.32 -4.34
N THR A 165 -3.92 4.66 -5.16
CA THR A 165 -3.80 4.14 -6.53
C THR A 165 -2.44 3.45 -6.64
N TRP A 166 -2.44 2.24 -7.16
CA TRP A 166 -1.24 1.44 -7.33
C TRP A 166 -0.67 1.64 -8.71
N VAL A 167 0.61 1.93 -8.77
CA VAL A 167 1.40 2.00 -10.01
C VAL A 167 2.68 1.19 -9.85
N LYS A 168 3.22 0.72 -10.95
CA LYS A 168 4.50 0.00 -10.93
C LYS A 168 5.60 0.88 -10.31
N GLY A 169 6.31 0.35 -9.31
CA GLY A 169 7.36 1.03 -8.57
C GLY A 169 6.89 1.88 -7.39
N GLY A 170 5.60 2.18 -7.31
CA GLY A 170 4.96 2.86 -6.18
C GLY A 170 4.65 1.92 -5.01
N SER A 171 4.30 2.49 -3.86
CA SER A 171 3.79 1.75 -2.71
C SER A 171 2.27 1.61 -2.78
N ILE A 172 1.75 0.51 -2.21
CA ILE A 172 0.29 0.33 -2.07
C ILE A 172 -0.35 1.37 -1.14
N TYR A 173 0.46 2.08 -0.35
CA TYR A 173 0.02 3.08 0.62
C TYR A 173 0.41 4.52 0.23
N ASP A 174 0.80 4.76 -1.02
CA ASP A 174 1.04 6.11 -1.51
C ASP A 174 -0.28 6.81 -1.77
N PHE A 175 -0.45 8.01 -1.19
CA PHE A 175 -1.70 8.76 -1.33
C PHE A 175 -1.81 9.33 -2.74
N TYR A 176 -2.97 9.09 -3.35
CA TYR A 176 -3.41 9.58 -4.65
C TYR A 176 -4.71 10.37 -4.47
N ILE A 177 -4.58 11.64 -4.23
CA ILE A 177 -5.68 12.53 -3.82
C ILE A 177 -5.47 13.95 -4.38
N PRO A 178 -6.51 14.79 -4.41
CA PRO A 178 -6.36 16.21 -4.68
C PRO A 178 -5.45 16.89 -3.65
N THR A 179 -4.55 17.75 -4.15
CA THR A 179 -3.64 18.51 -3.28
C THR A 179 -4.29 19.80 -2.82
N TYR A 180 -4.36 20.02 -1.51
CA TYR A 180 -4.80 21.26 -0.91
C TYR A 180 -3.84 22.41 -1.20
N LYS A 181 -4.38 23.58 -1.57
CA LYS A 181 -3.63 24.80 -1.99
C LYS A 181 -3.90 26.01 -1.12
N GLY A 182 -4.71 25.89 -0.09
CA GLY A 182 -5.05 26.99 0.80
C GLY A 182 -6.54 27.22 0.91
N VAL A 183 -6.91 28.40 1.41
CA VAL A 183 -8.29 28.84 1.56
C VAL A 183 -8.52 30.07 0.68
N ASP A 184 -9.63 30.09 0.01
CA ASP A 184 -10.11 31.26 -0.73
C ASP A 184 -10.40 32.41 0.26
N PRO A 185 -9.70 33.55 0.16
CA PRO A 185 -9.87 34.64 1.11
C PRO A 185 -11.25 35.33 1.04
N GLU A 186 -11.97 35.20 -0.07
CA GLU A 186 -13.27 35.81 -0.26
C GLU A 186 -14.42 34.92 0.25
N THR A 187 -14.32 33.62 0.00
CA THR A 187 -15.40 32.67 0.30
C THR A 187 -15.15 31.81 1.54
N GLY A 188 -13.88 31.68 1.98
CA GLY A 188 -13.46 30.81 3.06
C GLY A 188 -13.43 29.33 2.70
N TYR A 189 -13.67 28.95 1.43
CA TYR A 189 -13.62 27.56 0.99
C TYR A 189 -12.19 27.06 0.76
N ALA A 190 -11.99 25.76 0.97
CA ALA A 190 -10.73 25.12 0.65
C ALA A 190 -10.47 25.15 -0.86
N LEU A 191 -9.24 25.45 -1.25
CA LEU A 191 -8.77 25.45 -2.64
C LEU A 191 -7.93 24.21 -2.90
N TYR A 192 -8.13 23.60 -4.06
CA TYR A 192 -7.43 22.40 -4.52
C TYR A 192 -6.71 22.66 -5.85
N LYS A 193 -5.62 21.91 -6.03
CA LYS A 193 -4.82 21.94 -7.26
C LYS A 193 -5.65 21.50 -8.46
N THR A 194 -5.59 22.26 -9.54
CA THR A 194 -6.04 21.84 -10.87
C THR A 194 -4.83 21.56 -11.76
N LEU A 195 -5.02 20.73 -12.77
CA LEU A 195 -4.03 20.46 -13.81
C LEU A 195 -4.67 20.60 -15.18
N ASN A 196 -3.95 21.24 -16.10
CA ASN A 196 -4.31 21.34 -17.50
C ASN A 196 -3.28 20.56 -18.33
N ALA A 197 -3.73 19.84 -19.34
CA ALA A 197 -2.84 19.27 -20.34
C ALA A 197 -2.59 20.30 -21.45
N VAL A 198 -1.31 20.50 -21.78
CA VAL A 198 -0.89 21.45 -22.85
C VAL A 198 0.02 20.75 -23.86
N ASP A 199 -0.02 21.18 -25.10
CA ASP A 199 0.91 20.75 -26.15
C ASP A 199 2.32 21.38 -25.99
N ALA A 200 3.23 21.04 -26.88
CA ALA A 200 4.59 21.59 -26.87
C ALA A 200 4.66 23.11 -27.15
N ALA A 201 3.62 23.70 -27.73
CA ALA A 201 3.49 25.13 -27.98
C ALA A 201 2.82 25.88 -26.81
N GLY A 202 2.33 25.15 -25.79
CA GLY A 202 1.63 25.69 -24.63
C GLY A 202 0.13 25.88 -24.83
N ASN A 203 -0.45 25.39 -25.93
CA ASN A 203 -1.90 25.44 -26.12
C ASN A 203 -2.58 24.41 -25.24
N VAL A 204 -3.70 24.77 -24.62
CA VAL A 204 -4.48 23.86 -23.76
C VAL A 204 -5.17 22.81 -24.63
N LEU A 205 -4.82 21.53 -24.36
CA LEU A 205 -5.46 20.36 -24.95
C LEU A 205 -6.68 19.95 -24.16
N GLN A 206 -6.56 19.97 -22.82
CA GLN A 206 -7.65 19.69 -21.90
C GLN A 206 -7.49 20.52 -20.64
N GLU A 207 -8.56 21.18 -20.21
CA GLU A 207 -8.67 21.83 -18.91
C GLU A 207 -9.10 20.83 -17.84
N ASN A 208 -8.64 21.06 -16.61
CA ASN A 208 -9.04 20.32 -15.41
C ASN A 208 -8.91 18.79 -15.60
N VAL A 209 -7.69 18.31 -15.77
CA VAL A 209 -7.38 16.88 -15.71
C VAL A 209 -7.62 16.40 -14.28
N THR A 210 -8.71 15.72 -14.05
CA THR A 210 -9.17 15.33 -12.70
C THR A 210 -8.53 14.02 -12.19
N ASP A 211 -8.07 13.17 -13.09
CA ASP A 211 -7.36 11.93 -12.78
C ASP A 211 -6.11 11.81 -13.68
N VAL A 212 -4.94 11.99 -13.06
CA VAL A 212 -3.66 12.06 -13.77
C VAL A 212 -3.28 10.70 -14.37
N GLU A 213 -3.46 9.60 -13.65
CA GLU A 213 -3.09 8.28 -14.17
C GLU A 213 -4.03 7.79 -15.28
N LEU A 214 -5.32 8.10 -15.16
CA LEU A 214 -6.29 7.82 -16.22
C LEU A 214 -5.99 8.65 -17.49
N TYR A 215 -5.63 9.93 -17.32
CA TYR A 215 -5.22 10.79 -18.44
C TYR A 215 -3.99 10.23 -19.15
N LYS A 216 -2.94 9.87 -18.40
CA LYS A 216 -1.73 9.25 -18.94
C LYS A 216 -2.02 7.95 -19.70
N LYS A 217 -2.91 7.10 -19.15
CA LYS A 217 -3.32 5.85 -19.79
C LYS A 217 -3.97 6.11 -21.16
N ASN A 218 -4.87 7.10 -21.24
CA ASN A 218 -5.64 7.38 -22.44
C ASN A 218 -4.83 8.12 -23.52
N HIS A 219 -3.76 8.82 -23.15
CA HIS A 219 -2.97 9.69 -24.06
C HIS A 219 -1.50 9.25 -24.17
N LYS A 220 -1.23 7.93 -24.08
CA LYS A 220 0.14 7.36 -24.12
C LYS A 220 0.96 7.71 -25.37
N SER A 221 0.31 7.86 -26.51
CA SER A 221 0.95 8.16 -27.79
C SER A 221 1.06 9.66 -28.09
N GLU A 222 0.54 10.50 -27.22
CA GLU A 222 0.47 11.95 -27.42
C GLU A 222 1.61 12.66 -26.68
N GLN A 223 2.08 13.76 -27.24
CA GLN A 223 3.05 14.64 -26.57
C GLN A 223 2.29 15.73 -25.84
N TYR A 224 2.33 15.72 -24.53
CA TYR A 224 1.73 16.73 -23.67
C TYR A 224 2.56 16.99 -22.42
N SER A 225 2.26 18.08 -21.74
CA SER A 225 2.74 18.38 -20.39
C SER A 225 1.54 18.70 -19.50
N LEU A 226 1.59 18.27 -18.24
CA LEU A 226 0.59 18.67 -17.24
C LEU A 226 1.12 19.91 -16.52
N VAL A 227 0.38 21.01 -16.62
CA VAL A 227 0.71 22.29 -15.97
C VAL A 227 -0.33 22.64 -14.94
N GLU A 228 0.10 23.26 -13.85
CA GLU A 228 -0.80 23.69 -12.78
C GLU A 228 -1.68 24.86 -13.29
N GLY A 229 -2.99 24.71 -13.10
CA GLY A 229 -3.98 25.74 -13.39
C GLY A 229 -4.33 26.57 -12.15
N THR A 230 -5.34 27.43 -12.27
CA THR A 230 -5.86 28.20 -11.15
C THR A 230 -6.50 27.26 -10.13
N PRO A 231 -6.13 27.32 -8.83
CA PRO A 231 -6.76 26.50 -7.81
C PRO A 231 -8.28 26.70 -7.73
N THR A 232 -9.02 25.65 -7.42
CA THR A 232 -10.48 25.65 -7.41
C THR A 232 -11.04 25.16 -6.10
N SER A 233 -12.18 25.73 -5.69
CA SER A 233 -13.00 25.19 -4.61
C SER A 233 -13.96 24.09 -5.08
N ASP A 234 -14.12 23.92 -6.38
CA ASP A 234 -14.95 22.89 -6.99
C ASP A 234 -14.19 21.54 -7.02
N TRP A 235 -14.55 20.64 -6.12
CA TRP A 235 -13.95 19.33 -6.00
C TRP A 235 -13.99 18.52 -7.31
N THR A 236 -15.00 18.71 -8.14
CA THR A 236 -15.16 17.97 -9.40
C THR A 236 -14.12 18.35 -10.45
N LYS A 237 -13.41 19.47 -10.26
CA LYS A 237 -12.32 19.96 -11.12
C LYS A 237 -10.94 19.74 -10.52
N ALA A 238 -10.89 19.31 -9.26
CA ALA A 238 -9.65 19.08 -8.55
C ALA A 238 -8.90 17.87 -9.14
N ALA A 239 -7.59 18.01 -9.30
CA ALA A 239 -6.74 16.97 -9.88
C ALA A 239 -6.29 15.97 -8.79
N SER A 240 -6.70 14.73 -8.92
CA SER A 240 -6.13 13.61 -8.18
C SER A 240 -4.79 13.21 -8.78
N ASP A 241 -3.75 13.21 -7.94
CA ASP A 241 -2.37 12.92 -8.30
C ASP A 241 -1.63 12.34 -7.07
N PHE A 242 -0.46 11.76 -7.27
CA PHE A 242 0.41 11.36 -6.17
C PHE A 242 0.94 12.59 -5.44
N VAL A 243 0.57 12.73 -4.18
CA VAL A 243 1.00 13.88 -3.34
C VAL A 243 2.40 13.70 -2.74
N GLY A 244 3.10 12.61 -3.08
CA GLY A 244 4.44 12.32 -2.56
C GLY A 244 4.46 11.98 -1.07
N LYS A 245 3.33 11.56 -0.53
CA LYS A 245 3.14 11.14 0.86
C LYS A 245 2.63 9.71 0.90
N SER A 246 3.10 8.94 1.89
CA SER A 246 2.69 7.56 2.10
C SER A 246 2.18 7.37 3.52
N ALA A 247 1.21 6.46 3.69
CA ALA A 247 0.77 6.06 5.03
C ALA A 247 1.82 5.19 5.74
N THR A 248 2.77 4.61 4.98
CA THR A 248 3.86 3.83 5.57
C THR A 248 4.89 4.76 6.23
N PRO A 249 5.16 4.60 7.54
CA PRO A 249 6.21 5.34 8.21
C PRO A 249 7.59 5.04 7.61
N LYS A 250 8.47 6.04 7.61
CA LYS A 250 9.86 5.87 7.16
C LYS A 250 10.71 5.14 8.19
N LEU A 251 10.41 5.31 9.47
CA LEU A 251 11.11 4.65 10.55
C LEU A 251 10.14 4.39 11.70
N THR A 252 10.09 3.15 12.17
CA THR A 252 9.34 2.75 13.37
C THR A 252 10.27 2.02 14.32
N GLY A 253 10.02 2.13 15.62
CA GLY A 253 10.82 1.41 16.58
C GLY A 253 10.53 1.81 18.01
N GLY A 254 11.47 1.51 18.88
CA GLY A 254 11.40 1.81 20.29
C GLY A 254 12.76 2.14 20.87
N PHE A 255 12.76 2.85 21.98
CA PHE A 255 13.91 3.04 22.83
C PHE A 255 13.51 2.94 24.30
N GLY A 256 14.44 2.60 25.13
CA GLY A 256 14.18 2.47 26.56
C GLY A 256 15.45 2.31 27.35
N PHE A 257 15.30 2.27 28.65
CA PHE A 257 16.42 1.95 29.53
C PHE A 257 15.96 1.13 30.75
N ASP A 258 16.87 0.33 31.26
CA ASP A 258 16.75 -0.42 32.51
C ASP A 258 17.80 0.09 33.47
N LEU A 259 17.37 0.79 34.50
CA LEU A 259 18.24 1.31 35.57
C LEU A 259 18.01 0.47 36.85
N ARG A 260 19.08 -0.04 37.41
CA ARG A 260 19.07 -0.66 38.74
C ARG A 260 20.04 0.09 39.64
N VAL A 261 19.56 0.51 40.81
CA VAL A 261 20.34 1.13 41.86
C VAL A 261 20.06 0.35 43.15
N LYS A 262 20.99 -0.51 43.54
CA LYS A 262 20.85 -1.44 44.68
C LYS A 262 19.59 -2.28 44.53
N ASP A 263 18.59 -2.09 45.42
CA ASP A 263 17.35 -2.83 45.48
C ASP A 263 16.22 -2.18 44.65
N PHE A 264 16.48 -1.00 44.07
CA PHE A 264 15.51 -0.31 43.21
C PHE A 264 15.79 -0.59 41.75
N SER A 265 14.72 -0.82 40.97
CA SER A 265 14.79 -0.96 39.53
C SER A 265 13.74 -0.07 38.85
N LEU A 266 14.15 0.56 37.74
CA LEU A 266 13.27 1.33 36.87
C LEU A 266 13.50 0.87 35.45
N SER A 267 12.42 0.37 34.80
CA SER A 267 12.40 0.01 33.39
C SER A 267 11.45 0.94 32.63
N THR A 268 11.90 1.46 31.50
CA THR A 268 11.07 2.30 30.62
C THR A 268 11.15 1.81 29.20
N THR A 269 10.06 2.00 28.46
CA THR A 269 10.00 1.74 27.03
C THR A 269 9.16 2.80 26.35
N PHE A 270 9.69 3.37 25.29
CA PHE A 270 9.03 4.34 24.41
C PHE A 270 8.97 3.77 23.01
N THR A 271 7.92 4.09 22.29
CA THR A 271 7.78 3.75 20.87
C THR A 271 7.77 5.00 20.03
N TYR A 272 8.25 4.90 18.80
CA TYR A 272 8.24 5.99 17.84
C TYR A 272 7.83 5.52 16.45
N SER A 273 7.16 6.42 15.72
CA SER A 273 6.80 6.23 14.32
C SER A 273 7.00 7.56 13.60
N LEU A 274 7.92 7.61 12.65
CA LEU A 274 8.37 8.83 12.00
C LEU A 274 8.11 8.79 10.49
N GLY A 275 7.62 9.89 9.93
CA GLY A 275 7.50 10.12 8.50
C GLY A 275 6.34 9.39 7.81
N GLY A 276 5.40 8.81 8.57
CA GLY A 276 4.10 8.36 8.08
C GLY A 276 3.09 9.50 8.02
N TYR A 277 2.11 9.37 7.13
CA TYR A 277 1.02 10.33 6.98
C TYR A 277 -0.32 9.62 7.13
N ALA A 278 -1.31 10.33 7.65
CA ALA A 278 -2.68 9.85 7.75
C ALA A 278 -3.62 10.82 7.02
N TYR A 279 -4.67 10.28 6.44
CA TYR A 279 -5.76 11.10 5.91
C TYR A 279 -6.66 11.54 7.06
N ASP A 280 -6.89 12.84 7.20
CA ASP A 280 -7.75 13.39 8.23
C ASP A 280 -9.20 13.48 7.72
N TYR A 281 -10.05 12.60 8.23
CA TYR A 281 -11.48 12.57 7.87
C TYR A 281 -12.31 13.66 8.52
N VAL A 282 -11.79 14.35 9.52
CA VAL A 282 -12.53 15.38 10.24
C VAL A 282 -12.46 16.71 9.50
N TYR A 283 -11.31 16.96 8.84
CA TYR A 283 -11.05 18.20 8.11
C TYR A 283 -11.04 18.01 6.58
N ALA A 284 -11.51 16.86 6.09
CA ALA A 284 -11.53 16.55 4.65
C ALA A 284 -12.86 16.90 4.00
#